data_aab7bc6faa36787641214537374ce3ee
#
_entry.id   aab7bc6faa36787641214537374ce3ee
#
_cell.length_a   1.000
_cell.length_b   1.000
_cell.length_c   1.000
_cell.angle_alpha   90.00
_cell.angle_beta   90.00
_cell.angle_gamma   90.00
#
_symmetry.space_group_name_H-M   'P 1'
#
loop_
_entity.id
_entity.type
_entity.pdbx_description
1 polymer ?
#
loop_
_entity_poly.entity_id
_entity_poly.type
_entity_poly.pdbx_seq_one_letter_code
_entity_poly.pdbx_strand_id
1 'polypeptide(L)'
;MSRQLTAADLKATFDAFNRHDIDAVMTHFADDCVFFTVAGEHEYGNRIEGKDAIAKAFVGVWTAMPDVQWADHSHFLSEDGTRGVSQWTFRATNPDGTRTEVEGVDLFRI
;
A
#
# COMPACT_ATOMS: atom_id res chain seq x y z
N MET A 1 7.99 -24.16 -4.12
CA MET A 1 6.53 -23.98 -3.95
C MET A 1 6.28 -22.64 -3.26
N SER A 2 5.52 -21.78 -3.89
CA SER A 2 5.23 -20.48 -3.30
C SER A 2 4.20 -20.63 -2.17
N ARG A 3 4.39 -19.87 -1.11
CA ARG A 3 3.45 -19.82 -0.01
C ARG A 3 2.20 -19.05 -0.44
N GLN A 4 1.04 -19.58 -0.10
CA GLN A 4 -0.20 -18.87 -0.35
C GLN A 4 -0.30 -17.65 0.57
N LEU A 5 -0.63 -16.50 0.01
CA LEU A 5 -0.81 -15.28 0.77
C LEU A 5 -2.10 -15.35 1.58
N THR A 6 -2.07 -14.80 2.79
CA THR A 6 -3.23 -14.79 3.70
C THR A 6 -3.61 -13.36 4.06
N ALA A 7 -4.79 -13.19 4.66
CA ALA A 7 -5.20 -11.91 5.19
C ALA A 7 -4.23 -11.40 6.27
N ALA A 8 -3.63 -12.32 7.04
CA ALA A 8 -2.61 -11.95 8.02
C ALA A 8 -1.36 -11.35 7.37
N ASP A 9 -1.00 -11.81 6.17
CA ASP A 9 0.13 -11.23 5.42
C ASP A 9 -0.17 -9.80 4.99
N LEU A 10 -1.40 -9.54 4.53
CA LEU A 10 -1.83 -8.18 4.18
C LEU A 10 -1.81 -7.27 5.41
N LYS A 11 -2.30 -7.78 6.54
CA LYS A 11 -2.26 -7.04 7.80
C LYS A 11 -0.83 -6.69 8.19
N ALA A 12 0.08 -7.66 8.11
CA ALA A 12 1.49 -7.44 8.41
C ALA A 12 2.11 -6.38 7.51
N THR A 13 1.74 -6.36 6.23
CA THR A 13 2.19 -5.34 5.27
C THR A 13 1.76 -3.95 5.72
N PHE A 14 0.49 -3.78 6.10
CA PHE A 14 -0.01 -2.47 6.54
C PHE A 14 0.52 -2.08 7.92
N ASP A 15 0.76 -3.03 8.81
CA ASP A 15 1.47 -2.74 10.05
C ASP A 15 2.88 -2.21 9.76
N ALA A 16 3.56 -2.76 8.77
CA ALA A 16 4.87 -2.28 8.33
C ALA A 16 4.78 -0.89 7.69
N PHE A 17 3.76 -0.62 6.87
CA PHE A 17 3.49 0.73 6.36
C PHE A 17 3.35 1.73 7.49
N ASN A 18 2.62 1.38 8.52
CA ASN A 18 2.36 2.28 9.65
C ASN A 18 3.61 2.50 10.52
N ARG A 19 4.54 1.54 10.53
CA ARG A 19 5.86 1.71 11.16
C ARG A 19 6.85 2.46 10.28
N HIS A 20 6.51 2.71 9.01
CA HIS A 20 7.41 3.28 8.01
C HIS A 20 8.65 2.39 7.77
N ASP A 21 8.46 1.08 7.80
CA ASP A 21 9.51 0.08 7.63
C ASP A 21 9.48 -0.45 6.19
N ILE A 22 10.22 0.20 5.30
CA ILE A 22 10.19 -0.10 3.87
C ILE A 22 10.67 -1.52 3.57
N ASP A 23 11.66 -2.00 4.28
CA ASP A 23 12.18 -3.34 4.03
C ASP A 23 11.13 -4.40 4.36
N ALA A 24 10.44 -4.25 5.49
CA ALA A 24 9.36 -5.16 5.87
C ALA A 24 8.18 -5.10 4.89
N VAL A 25 7.81 -3.89 4.44
CA VAL A 25 6.76 -3.72 3.42
C VAL A 25 7.13 -4.49 2.16
N MET A 26 8.34 -4.28 1.65
CA MET A 26 8.74 -4.81 0.34
C MET A 26 8.97 -6.31 0.33
N THR A 27 9.08 -6.96 1.50
CA THR A 27 9.18 -8.43 1.53
C THR A 27 7.95 -9.13 0.95
N HIS A 28 6.80 -8.46 0.92
CA HIS A 28 5.55 -9.00 0.40
C HIS A 28 5.32 -8.69 -1.09
N PHE A 29 6.22 -7.94 -1.71
CA PHE A 29 6.08 -7.54 -3.11
C PHE A 29 6.96 -8.41 -4.01
N ALA A 30 6.40 -8.80 -5.16
CA ALA A 30 7.15 -9.54 -6.17
C ALA A 30 8.19 -8.63 -6.86
N ASP A 31 9.25 -9.23 -7.41
CA ASP A 31 10.30 -8.46 -8.11
C ASP A 31 9.75 -7.72 -9.32
N ASP A 32 8.77 -8.29 -10.00
CA ASP A 32 8.11 -7.72 -11.18
C ASP A 32 6.81 -6.98 -10.86
N CYS A 33 6.63 -6.56 -9.62
CA CYS A 33 5.40 -5.92 -9.19
C CYS A 33 5.15 -4.59 -9.91
N VAL A 34 3.87 -4.26 -10.03
CA VAL A 34 3.40 -3.01 -10.65
C VAL A 34 2.38 -2.38 -9.71
N PHE A 35 2.50 -1.09 -9.52
CA PHE A 35 1.57 -0.31 -8.72
C PHE A 35 0.89 0.76 -9.56
N PHE A 36 -0.44 0.83 -9.49
CA PHE A 36 -1.22 1.86 -10.15
C PHE A 36 -1.78 2.81 -9.09
N THR A 37 -1.49 4.10 -9.24
CA THR A 37 -2.04 5.11 -8.33
C THR A 37 -3.45 5.50 -8.76
N VAL A 38 -4.24 6.04 -7.83
CA VAL A 38 -5.60 6.51 -8.14
C VAL A 38 -5.54 7.76 -9.02
N ALA A 39 -4.64 8.69 -8.69
CA ALA A 39 -4.49 9.95 -9.41
C ALA A 39 -3.30 9.88 -10.37
N GLY A 40 -3.40 10.58 -11.48
CA GLY A 40 -2.34 10.64 -12.47
C GLY A 40 -2.87 11.09 -13.82
N GLU A 41 -2.00 11.08 -14.83
CA GLU A 41 -2.31 11.59 -16.17
C GLU A 41 -3.06 10.57 -17.03
N HIS A 42 -3.14 9.32 -16.59
CA HIS A 42 -3.71 8.22 -17.37
C HIS A 42 -5.00 7.71 -16.76
N GLU A 43 -5.76 6.92 -17.52
CA GLU A 43 -7.03 6.34 -17.10
C GLU A 43 -6.92 5.55 -15.79
N TYR A 44 -5.81 4.82 -15.61
CA TYR A 44 -5.57 4.01 -14.41
C TYR A 44 -4.58 4.68 -13.45
N GLY A 45 -4.46 6.01 -13.50
CA GLY A 45 -3.49 6.75 -12.70
C GLY A 45 -2.07 6.61 -13.28
N ASN A 46 -1.07 6.68 -12.41
CA ASN A 46 0.32 6.46 -12.80
C ASN A 46 0.69 5.00 -12.61
N ARG A 47 1.43 4.46 -13.56
CA ARG A 47 1.95 3.10 -13.49
C ARG A 47 3.39 3.12 -12.99
N ILE A 48 3.64 2.44 -11.88
CA ILE A 48 4.98 2.35 -11.28
C ILE A 48 5.42 0.89 -11.36
N GLU A 49 6.51 0.62 -12.06
CA GLU A 49 7.04 -0.71 -12.28
C GLU A 49 8.26 -0.99 -11.43
N GLY A 50 8.28 -2.18 -10.86
CA GLY A 50 9.44 -2.71 -10.18
C GLY A 50 9.52 -2.34 -8.72
N LYS A 51 10.16 -3.22 -7.97
CA LYS A 51 10.24 -3.16 -6.52
C LYS A 51 10.91 -1.87 -6.03
N ASP A 52 12.00 -1.46 -6.69
CA ASP A 52 12.75 -0.27 -6.26
C ASP A 52 11.96 1.01 -6.47
N ALA A 53 11.29 1.16 -7.63
CA ALA A 53 10.49 2.34 -7.93
C ALA A 53 9.29 2.46 -6.99
N ILE A 54 8.64 1.33 -6.68
CA ILE A 54 7.51 1.29 -5.76
C ILE A 54 7.98 1.64 -4.33
N ALA A 55 9.11 1.10 -3.90
CA ALA A 55 9.67 1.43 -2.58
C ALA A 55 9.95 2.92 -2.45
N LYS A 56 10.52 3.54 -3.49
CA LYS A 56 10.77 5.00 -3.50
C LYS A 56 9.48 5.81 -3.40
N ALA A 57 8.42 5.35 -4.07
CA ALA A 57 7.11 6.02 -4.01
C ALA A 57 6.55 5.99 -2.59
N PHE A 58 6.63 4.86 -1.91
CA PHE A 58 6.17 4.74 -0.53
C PHE A 58 6.99 5.61 0.43
N VAL A 59 8.30 5.59 0.32
CA VAL A 59 9.17 6.43 1.14
C VAL A 59 8.87 7.91 0.89
N GLY A 60 8.56 8.28 -0.35
CA GLY A 60 8.16 9.64 -0.69
C GLY A 60 6.92 10.10 0.07
N VAL A 61 5.92 9.23 0.23
CA VAL A 61 4.71 9.53 1.01
C VAL A 61 5.07 9.76 2.48
N TRP A 62 5.88 8.90 3.07
CA TRP A 62 6.30 9.04 4.47
C TRP A 62 7.14 10.31 4.70
N THR A 63 7.96 10.69 3.70
CA THR A 63 8.77 11.90 3.77
C THR A 63 7.90 13.15 3.73
N ALA A 64 6.92 13.17 2.82
CA ALA A 64 6.01 14.31 2.67
C ALA A 64 5.04 14.43 3.85
N MET A 65 4.62 13.30 4.41
CA MET A 65 3.62 13.22 5.50
C MET A 65 4.14 12.28 6.60
N PRO A 66 5.05 12.79 7.48
CA PRO A 66 5.71 11.92 8.47
C PRO A 66 4.78 11.23 9.48
N ASP A 67 3.58 11.77 9.67
CA ASP A 67 2.57 11.20 10.58
C ASP A 67 1.55 10.32 9.88
N VAL A 68 1.77 9.97 8.61
CA VAL A 68 0.81 9.19 7.84
C VAL A 68 0.53 7.83 8.48
N GLN A 69 -0.75 7.49 8.54
CA GLN A 69 -1.23 6.20 9.01
C GLN A 69 -2.34 5.70 8.08
N TRP A 70 -2.29 4.43 7.77
CA TRP A 70 -3.41 3.69 7.18
C TRP A 70 -4.14 3.01 8.33
N ALA A 71 -5.04 3.77 8.96
CA ALA A 71 -5.69 3.38 10.21
C ALA A 71 -6.87 2.45 9.98
N ASP A 72 -7.22 1.71 11.01
CA ASP A 72 -8.44 0.87 11.04
C ASP A 72 -8.50 -0.09 9.85
N HIS A 73 -7.34 -0.61 9.42
CA HIS A 73 -7.28 -1.45 8.23
C HIS A 73 -7.87 -2.84 8.47
N SER A 74 -8.55 -3.34 7.45
CA SER A 74 -9.09 -4.68 7.41
C SER A 74 -8.79 -5.32 6.06
N HIS A 75 -8.73 -6.65 6.02
CA HIS A 75 -8.19 -7.38 4.87
C HIS A 75 -9.01 -8.62 4.58
N PHE A 76 -9.19 -8.90 3.30
CA PHE A 76 -9.81 -10.15 2.86
C PHE A 76 -9.25 -10.58 1.52
N LEU A 77 -9.40 -11.86 1.22
CA LEU A 77 -8.95 -12.46 -0.02
C LEU A 77 -10.12 -13.02 -0.79
N SER A 78 -9.98 -13.09 -2.12
CA SER A 78 -10.91 -13.83 -2.94
C SER A 78 -10.86 -15.32 -2.58
N GLU A 79 -11.96 -16.05 -2.88
CA GLU A 79 -12.07 -17.47 -2.57
C GLU A 79 -10.92 -18.29 -3.16
N ASP A 80 -10.49 -17.96 -4.38
CA ASP A 80 -9.40 -18.64 -5.06
C ASP A 80 -8.00 -18.16 -4.65
N GLY A 81 -7.90 -17.16 -3.78
CA GLY A 81 -6.63 -16.65 -3.29
C GLY A 81 -5.83 -15.82 -4.28
N THR A 82 -6.40 -15.45 -5.44
CA THR A 82 -5.67 -14.69 -6.47
C THR A 82 -5.79 -13.19 -6.33
N ARG A 83 -6.71 -12.71 -5.51
CA ARG A 83 -6.89 -11.29 -5.26
C ARG A 83 -7.04 -11.02 -3.78
N GLY A 84 -6.50 -9.89 -3.34
CA GLY A 84 -6.66 -9.43 -1.97
C GLY A 84 -7.14 -7.99 -1.96
N VAL A 85 -7.85 -7.61 -0.91
CA VAL A 85 -8.29 -6.24 -0.68
C VAL A 85 -7.88 -5.82 0.72
N SER A 86 -7.32 -4.62 0.82
CA SER A 86 -7.05 -3.98 2.09
C SER A 86 -7.82 -2.66 2.12
N GLN A 87 -8.71 -2.54 3.10
CA GLN A 87 -9.53 -1.34 3.32
C GLN A 87 -8.97 -0.58 4.51
N TRP A 88 -8.89 0.74 4.40
CA TRP A 88 -8.23 1.55 5.42
C TRP A 88 -8.79 2.97 5.45
N THR A 89 -8.48 3.69 6.53
CA THR A 89 -8.66 5.12 6.62
C THR A 89 -7.28 5.77 6.60
N PHE A 90 -7.00 6.53 5.54
CA PHE A 90 -5.74 7.26 5.41
C PHE A 90 -5.84 8.54 6.23
N ARG A 91 -4.90 8.73 7.15
CA ARG A 91 -4.81 9.92 7.99
C ARG A 91 -3.43 10.50 7.93
N ALA A 92 -3.33 11.77 7.60
CA ALA A 92 -2.03 12.44 7.51
C ALA A 92 -2.18 13.95 7.65
N THR A 93 -1.08 14.59 8.07
CA THR A 93 -0.96 16.04 8.01
C THR A 93 -0.19 16.39 6.75
N ASN A 94 -0.76 17.24 5.91
CA ASN A 94 -0.14 17.69 4.67
C ASN A 94 1.00 18.67 4.96
N PRO A 95 1.92 18.89 3.99
CA PRO A 95 3.01 19.84 4.19
C PRO A 95 2.58 21.27 4.53
N ASP A 96 1.35 21.66 4.13
CA ASP A 96 0.79 22.99 4.46
C ASP A 96 0.10 23.04 5.82
N GLY A 97 0.13 21.95 6.57
CA GLY A 97 -0.48 21.84 7.89
C GLY A 97 -1.95 21.42 7.91
N THR A 98 -2.58 21.27 6.75
CA THR A 98 -3.96 20.78 6.68
C THR A 98 -4.02 19.27 6.92
N ARG A 99 -5.17 18.79 7.38
CA ARG A 99 -5.37 17.38 7.69
C ARG A 99 -6.10 16.68 6.55
N THR A 100 -5.59 15.51 6.14
CA THR A 100 -6.28 14.62 5.21
C THR A 100 -6.79 13.40 5.97
N GLU A 101 -8.07 13.04 5.75
CA GLU A 101 -8.66 11.86 6.33
C GLU A 101 -9.66 11.30 5.32
N VAL A 102 -9.30 10.18 4.68
CA VAL A 102 -10.12 9.56 3.62
C VAL A 102 -10.10 8.05 3.75
N GLU A 103 -11.24 7.43 3.46
CA GLU A 103 -11.33 5.98 3.34
C GLU A 103 -10.94 5.55 1.94
N GLY A 104 -10.29 4.41 1.86
CA GLY A 104 -9.90 3.85 0.57
C GLY A 104 -9.61 2.37 0.67
N VAL A 105 -9.28 1.80 -0.48
CA VAL A 105 -8.93 0.39 -0.60
C VAL A 105 -7.78 0.23 -1.57
N ASP A 106 -6.99 -0.81 -1.32
CA ASP A 106 -6.02 -1.33 -2.29
C ASP A 106 -6.51 -2.68 -2.77
N LEU A 107 -6.44 -2.90 -4.07
CA LEU A 107 -6.71 -4.18 -4.69
C LEU A 107 -5.38 -4.80 -5.13
N PHE A 108 -5.12 -6.00 -4.64
CA PHE A 108 -3.90 -6.73 -4.96
C PHE A 108 -4.20 -7.92 -5.87
N ARG A 109 -3.34 -8.14 -6.85
CA ARG A 109 -3.25 -9.40 -7.58
C ARG A 109 -2.08 -10.20 -7.02
N ILE A 110 -2.36 -11.45 -6.77
CA ILE A 110 -1.42 -12.34 -6.07
C ILE A 110 -0.94 -13.44 -7.02
#